data_c468f12b38901bdad7d8567fe2021615
#
_entry.id   c468f12b38901bdad7d8567fe2021615
#
_cell.length_a   1.000
_cell.length_b   1.000
_cell.length_c   1.000
_cell.angle_alpha   90.00
_cell.angle_beta   90.00
_cell.angle_gamma   90.00
#
_symmetry.space_group_name_H-M   'P 1'
#
loop_
_entity.id
_entity.type
_entity.pdbx_description
1 polymer ?
#
loop_
_entity_poly.entity_id
_entity_poly.type
_entity_poly.pdbx_seq_one_letter_code
_entity_poly.pdbx_strand_id
1 'polypeptide(L)'
;AQYALAARRHMHEFGTPAEVFGKIVVKSRRHAERNPNARFREPVTLAEVMQSRPIADPITLLQCCRNGSGAAAVVLASESWCRRHGAAAIWIRGVGLSSFMSDNEKRALTNFGGTRPAARAPYEMAALGADELDVVELHDAFAPGELLHYEGLGLCEKGGGARLVTEGTTSLGGRVPVNVSGGLLSKSHPLGATGVAQFAELTWQLRGTATGRQVEGARVALAHSQGGTGLEAGATAVTILTRD
;
A
#
# COMPACT_ATOMS: atom_id res chain seq x y z
N ALA A 1 5.06 17.35 -7.24
CA ALA A 1 6.00 18.11 -6.41
C ALA A 1 5.98 17.64 -4.94
N GLN A 2 4.82 17.52 -4.28
CA GLN A 2 4.73 17.22 -2.83
C GLN A 2 5.41 15.91 -2.42
N TYR A 3 5.19 14.80 -3.15
CA TYR A 3 5.89 13.54 -2.89
C TYR A 3 7.42 13.63 -3.07
N ALA A 4 7.87 14.50 -3.99
CA ALA A 4 9.30 14.76 -4.16
C ALA A 4 9.88 15.52 -2.97
N LEU A 5 9.16 16.52 -2.46
CA LEU A 5 9.55 17.23 -1.24
C LEU A 5 9.61 16.30 -0.03
N ALA A 6 8.63 15.40 0.11
CA ALA A 6 8.62 14.38 1.16
C ALA A 6 9.79 13.41 1.03
N ALA A 7 10.10 12.95 -0.18
CA ALA A 7 11.25 12.11 -0.46
C ALA A 7 12.56 12.81 -0.09
N ARG A 8 12.76 14.05 -0.54
CA ARG A 8 13.95 14.86 -0.19
C ARG A 8 14.09 15.07 1.29
N ARG A 9 12.98 15.35 1.98
CA ARG A 9 12.99 15.51 3.44
C ARG A 9 13.38 14.22 4.14
N HIS A 10 12.84 13.09 3.70
CA HIS A 10 13.17 11.78 4.25
C HIS A 10 14.65 11.41 3.99
N MET A 11 15.17 11.72 2.79
CA MET A 11 16.59 11.56 2.48
C MET A 11 17.46 12.40 3.41
N HIS A 12 17.06 13.65 3.70
CA HIS A 12 17.81 14.55 4.56
C HIS A 12 17.77 14.12 6.04
N GLU A 13 16.60 13.72 6.54
CA GLU A 13 16.42 13.38 7.96
C GLU A 13 17.00 12.02 8.34
N PHE A 14 16.85 11.04 7.43
CA PHE A 14 17.16 9.63 7.73
C PHE A 14 18.23 9.02 6.82
N GLY A 15 18.85 9.82 5.95
CA GLY A 15 19.90 9.33 5.06
C GLY A 15 19.41 8.34 3.99
N THR A 16 18.12 8.30 3.69
CA THR A 16 17.54 7.35 2.72
C THR A 16 18.13 7.57 1.33
N PRO A 17 18.79 6.58 0.71
CA PRO A 17 19.28 6.68 -0.65
C PRO A 17 18.13 6.78 -1.67
N ALA A 18 18.29 7.56 -2.74
CA ALA A 18 17.28 7.72 -3.79
C ALA A 18 16.92 6.40 -4.47
N GLU A 19 17.87 5.46 -4.56
CA GLU A 19 17.69 4.13 -5.13
C GLU A 19 16.66 3.28 -4.39
N VAL A 20 16.39 3.57 -3.12
CA VAL A 20 15.35 2.87 -2.34
C VAL A 20 13.98 3.06 -2.98
N PHE A 21 13.68 4.26 -3.46
CA PHE A 21 12.43 4.53 -4.17
C PHE A 21 12.38 3.78 -5.52
N GLY A 22 13.52 3.65 -6.20
CA GLY A 22 13.64 2.83 -7.40
C GLY A 22 13.41 1.34 -7.13
N LYS A 23 13.92 0.81 -6.02
CA LYS A 23 13.73 -0.58 -5.60
C LYS A 23 12.25 -0.90 -5.32
N ILE A 24 11.47 0.05 -4.80
CA ILE A 24 10.02 -0.11 -4.64
C ILE A 24 9.35 -0.37 -5.99
N VAL A 25 9.73 0.37 -7.04
CA VAL A 25 9.18 0.14 -8.39
C VAL A 25 9.56 -1.23 -8.92
N VAL A 26 10.82 -1.63 -8.77
CA VAL A 26 11.30 -2.96 -9.19
C VAL A 26 10.50 -4.06 -8.48
N LYS A 27 10.27 -3.93 -7.17
CA LYS A 27 9.42 -4.84 -6.41
C LYS A 27 7.99 -4.87 -6.97
N SER A 28 7.36 -3.73 -7.16
CA SER A 28 5.99 -3.63 -7.68
C SER A 28 5.83 -4.28 -9.05
N ARG A 29 6.82 -4.12 -9.95
CA ARG A 29 6.83 -4.77 -11.25
C ARG A 29 6.96 -6.29 -11.15
N ARG A 30 7.82 -6.81 -10.28
CA ARG A 30 7.93 -8.25 -10.01
C ARG A 30 6.64 -8.83 -9.45
N HIS A 31 5.97 -8.13 -8.56
CA HIS A 31 4.66 -8.55 -8.04
C HIS A 31 3.59 -8.56 -9.15
N ALA A 32 3.60 -7.57 -10.03
CA ALA A 32 2.63 -7.44 -11.12
C ALA A 32 2.81 -8.47 -12.22
N GLU A 33 3.99 -9.06 -12.40
CA GLU A 33 4.30 -10.01 -13.47
C GLU A 33 3.28 -11.14 -13.54
N ARG A 34 2.83 -11.63 -12.38
CA ARG A 34 1.86 -12.73 -12.27
C ARG A 34 0.43 -12.28 -12.00
N ASN A 35 0.15 -10.97 -12.08
CA ASN A 35 -1.21 -10.45 -11.90
C ASN A 35 -1.84 -10.14 -13.25
N PRO A 36 -2.84 -10.93 -13.72
CA PRO A 36 -3.50 -10.66 -15.00
C PRO A 36 -4.22 -9.31 -15.05
N ASN A 37 -4.55 -8.74 -13.88
CA ASN A 37 -5.22 -7.45 -13.76
C ASN A 37 -4.25 -6.26 -13.74
N ALA A 38 -2.94 -6.51 -13.73
CA ALA A 38 -1.95 -5.44 -13.78
C ALA A 38 -1.70 -4.98 -15.22
N ARG A 39 -1.61 -3.65 -15.39
CA ARG A 39 -1.36 -3.04 -16.69
C ARG A 39 0.11 -3.17 -17.12
N PHE A 40 1.03 -3.04 -16.17
CA PHE A 40 2.47 -3.05 -16.41
C PHE A 40 3.07 -4.29 -15.74
N ARG A 41 3.17 -5.36 -16.50
CA ARG A 41 3.67 -6.67 -16.02
C ARG A 41 5.11 -6.95 -16.39
N GLU A 42 5.67 -6.16 -17.30
CA GLU A 42 7.06 -6.32 -17.71
C GLU A 42 8.00 -5.91 -16.56
N PRO A 43 8.95 -6.76 -16.16
CA PRO A 43 9.97 -6.39 -15.19
C PRO A 43 10.76 -5.16 -15.62
N VAL A 44 11.29 -4.44 -14.67
CA VAL A 44 12.21 -3.32 -14.91
C VAL A 44 13.41 -3.45 -14.00
N THR A 45 14.55 -2.98 -14.46
CA THR A 45 15.77 -2.89 -13.66
C THR A 45 15.80 -1.59 -12.86
N LEU A 46 16.59 -1.58 -11.79
CA LEU A 46 16.81 -0.36 -11.01
C LEU A 46 17.40 0.77 -11.89
N ALA A 47 18.31 0.41 -12.80
CA ALA A 47 18.92 1.39 -13.70
C ALA A 47 17.88 2.05 -14.62
N GLU A 48 16.97 1.28 -15.23
CA GLU A 48 15.87 1.81 -16.04
C GLU A 48 14.96 2.74 -15.24
N VAL A 49 14.65 2.39 -13.99
CA VAL A 49 13.83 3.26 -13.14
C VAL A 49 14.53 4.58 -12.87
N MET A 50 15.79 4.53 -12.43
CA MET A 50 16.56 5.72 -12.04
C MET A 50 16.91 6.62 -13.22
N GLN A 51 17.10 6.05 -14.42
CA GLN A 51 17.38 6.78 -15.65
C GLN A 51 16.13 7.23 -16.42
N SER A 52 14.93 6.82 -15.96
CA SER A 52 13.71 7.27 -16.60
C SER A 52 13.54 8.79 -16.45
N ARG A 53 12.74 9.39 -17.33
CA ARG A 53 12.58 10.85 -17.40
C ARG A 53 12.35 11.48 -16.01
N PRO A 54 13.13 12.46 -15.59
CA PRO A 54 12.89 13.19 -14.35
C PRO A 54 11.52 13.89 -14.36
N ILE A 55 10.79 13.81 -13.23
CA ILE A 55 9.49 14.49 -13.05
C ILE A 55 9.64 15.61 -12.03
N ALA A 56 10.16 15.31 -10.85
CA ALA A 56 10.48 16.26 -9.80
C ALA A 56 11.51 15.58 -8.89
N ASP A 57 12.74 16.10 -8.87
CA ASP A 57 13.83 15.46 -8.12
C ASP A 57 13.47 15.14 -6.67
N PRO A 58 13.68 13.90 -6.15
CA PRO A 58 14.40 12.79 -6.80
C PRO A 58 13.51 11.82 -7.62
N ILE A 59 12.25 12.17 -7.89
CA ILE A 59 11.27 11.29 -8.53
C ILE A 59 11.41 11.29 -10.05
N THR A 60 11.50 10.08 -10.61
CA THR A 60 11.47 9.84 -12.05
C THR A 60 10.11 9.29 -12.52
N LEU A 61 9.90 9.21 -13.82
CA LEU A 61 8.63 8.81 -14.43
C LEU A 61 8.13 7.44 -13.98
N LEU A 62 9.02 6.45 -13.86
CA LEU A 62 8.64 5.10 -13.45
C LEU A 62 8.29 5.00 -11.96
N GLN A 63 8.64 6.00 -11.16
CA GLN A 63 8.26 6.10 -9.76
C GLN A 63 6.89 6.75 -9.53
N CYS A 64 6.18 7.07 -10.62
CA CYS A 64 4.83 7.64 -10.58
C CYS A 64 3.81 6.62 -11.08
N CYS A 65 2.68 6.46 -10.38
CA CYS A 65 1.58 5.67 -10.90
C CYS A 65 1.03 6.29 -12.20
N ARG A 66 0.46 5.44 -13.04
CA ARG A 66 -0.25 5.88 -14.25
C ARG A 66 -1.75 5.86 -14.03
N ASN A 67 -2.42 6.88 -14.51
CA ASN A 67 -3.88 6.85 -14.59
C ASN A 67 -4.32 5.67 -15.46
N GLY A 68 -5.43 5.07 -15.13
CA GLY A 68 -6.01 3.96 -15.89
C GLY A 68 -7.52 3.89 -15.70
N SER A 69 -8.16 3.13 -16.55
CA SER A 69 -9.56 2.74 -16.40
C SER A 69 -9.63 1.36 -15.77
N GLY A 70 -10.58 1.12 -14.90
CA GLY A 70 -10.78 -0.16 -14.25
C GLY A 70 -12.02 -0.15 -13.39
N ALA A 71 -12.47 -1.35 -13.02
CA ALA A 71 -13.59 -1.55 -12.11
C ALA A 71 -13.24 -2.64 -11.11
N ALA A 72 -13.81 -2.55 -9.94
CA ALA A 72 -13.74 -3.57 -8.92
C ALA A 72 -15.06 -3.62 -8.15
N ALA A 73 -15.44 -4.82 -7.70
CA ALA A 73 -16.62 -5.01 -6.89
C ALA A 73 -16.34 -6.04 -5.79
N VAL A 74 -16.93 -5.82 -4.63
CA VAL A 74 -16.95 -6.77 -3.52
C VAL A 74 -18.38 -6.91 -3.02
N VAL A 75 -18.72 -8.10 -2.51
CA VAL A 75 -20.02 -8.35 -1.89
C VAL A 75 -19.83 -8.33 -0.39
N LEU A 76 -20.58 -7.47 0.30
CA LEU A 76 -20.66 -7.43 1.75
C LEU A 76 -21.91 -8.14 2.22
N ALA A 77 -21.77 -8.96 3.24
CA ALA A 77 -22.87 -9.69 3.85
C ALA A 77 -22.76 -9.63 5.37
N SER A 78 -23.90 -9.75 6.07
CA SER A 78 -23.90 -9.84 7.52
C SER A 78 -23.36 -11.21 7.97
N GLU A 79 -22.81 -11.24 9.18
CA GLU A 79 -22.35 -12.49 9.80
C GLU A 79 -23.47 -13.55 9.84
N SER A 80 -24.69 -13.13 10.20
CA SER A 80 -25.84 -14.04 10.25
C SER A 80 -26.18 -14.64 8.89
N TRP A 81 -26.01 -13.88 7.80
CA TRP A 81 -26.18 -14.39 6.46
C TRP A 81 -25.11 -15.40 6.10
N CYS A 82 -23.84 -15.07 6.36
CA CYS A 82 -22.71 -15.96 6.09
C CYS A 82 -22.86 -17.30 6.83
N ARG A 83 -23.21 -17.26 8.11
CA ARG A 83 -23.43 -18.47 8.92
C ARG A 83 -24.54 -19.33 8.35
N ARG A 84 -25.70 -18.74 8.00
CA ARG A 84 -26.84 -19.50 7.43
C ARG A 84 -26.54 -20.17 6.10
N HIS A 85 -25.66 -19.58 5.29
CA HIS A 85 -25.37 -20.09 3.94
C HIS A 85 -24.03 -20.84 3.86
N GLY A 86 -23.32 -21.04 4.97
CA GLY A 86 -22.02 -21.72 4.97
C GLY A 86 -20.97 -21.01 4.11
N ALA A 87 -21.06 -19.67 3.99
CA ALA A 87 -20.17 -18.92 3.12
C ALA A 87 -18.75 -18.80 3.75
N ALA A 88 -17.72 -19.07 2.96
CA ALA A 88 -16.34 -18.81 3.35
C ALA A 88 -16.10 -17.28 3.37
N ALA A 89 -16.38 -16.67 4.50
CA ALA A 89 -16.29 -15.22 4.68
C ALA A 89 -14.87 -14.78 5.00
N ILE A 90 -14.52 -13.58 4.52
CA ILE A 90 -13.41 -12.80 5.01
C ILE A 90 -13.99 -11.68 5.88
N TRP A 91 -13.52 -11.60 7.12
CA TRP A 91 -14.10 -10.73 8.13
C TRP A 91 -13.46 -9.36 8.13
N ILE A 92 -14.25 -8.30 8.16
CA ILE A 92 -13.80 -6.96 8.46
C ILE A 92 -13.70 -6.83 9.98
N ARG A 93 -12.49 -6.79 10.53
CA ARG A 93 -12.25 -6.72 11.97
C ARG A 93 -12.10 -5.31 12.50
N GLY A 94 -11.64 -4.39 11.64
CA GLY A 94 -11.47 -3.01 12.05
C GLY A 94 -11.48 -2.08 10.85
N VAL A 95 -12.06 -0.90 11.04
CA VAL A 95 -12.14 0.15 10.03
C VAL A 95 -11.77 1.48 10.67
N GLY A 96 -10.90 2.23 10.02
CA GLY A 96 -10.53 3.58 10.41
C GLY A 96 -10.59 4.54 9.24
N LEU A 97 -11.09 5.73 9.50
CA LEU A 97 -11.13 6.82 8.55
C LEU A 97 -10.57 8.07 9.22
N SER A 98 -9.64 8.72 8.58
CA SER A 98 -9.19 10.05 8.96
C SER A 98 -9.46 11.02 7.82
N SER A 99 -9.99 12.16 8.14
CA SER A 99 -10.07 13.32 7.26
C SER A 99 -9.17 14.40 7.82
N PHE A 100 -8.36 14.96 6.95
CA PHE A 100 -7.33 15.86 7.38
C PHE A 100 -7.42 17.17 6.61
N MET A 101 -7.73 18.24 7.30
CA MET A 101 -7.57 19.60 6.78
C MET A 101 -6.23 20.16 7.23
N SER A 102 -5.52 20.78 6.31
CA SER A 102 -4.26 21.47 6.58
C SER A 102 -4.42 22.45 7.73
N ASP A 103 -3.86 22.11 8.86
CA ASP A 103 -3.49 23.09 9.85
C ASP A 103 -2.08 23.55 9.48
N ASN A 104 -1.92 24.77 9.02
CA ASN A 104 -0.68 25.32 8.44
C ASN A 104 0.53 25.33 9.39
N GLU A 105 0.40 24.75 10.57
CA GLU A 105 1.46 24.75 11.56
C GLU A 105 2.15 23.40 11.73
N LYS A 106 3.42 23.37 11.32
CA LYS A 106 4.45 22.43 11.78
C LYS A 106 4.32 20.94 11.40
N ARG A 107 3.86 20.60 10.18
CA ARG A 107 3.89 19.20 9.77
C ARG A 107 5.20 18.80 9.15
N ALA A 108 5.79 17.75 9.70
CA ALA A 108 6.90 17.09 9.05
C ALA A 108 6.41 16.54 7.69
N LEU A 109 7.00 16.98 6.59
CA LEU A 109 6.70 16.50 5.23
C LEU A 109 6.79 14.98 5.09
N THR A 110 7.47 14.32 6.02
CA THR A 110 7.61 12.88 6.12
C THR A 110 6.47 12.20 6.88
N ASN A 111 5.55 12.96 7.48
CA ASN A 111 4.32 12.43 8.05
C ASN A 111 3.22 12.50 7.01
N PHE A 112 2.84 11.38 6.44
CA PHE A 112 1.61 11.29 5.66
C PHE A 112 0.42 11.39 6.60
N GLY A 113 -0.07 12.60 6.80
CA GLY A 113 -0.88 13.06 7.91
C GLY A 113 -2.10 12.23 8.27
N GLY A 114 -2.73 11.56 7.29
CA GLY A 114 -3.91 10.74 7.52
C GLY A 114 -3.63 9.28 7.90
N THR A 115 -2.47 8.72 7.55
CA THR A 115 -2.23 7.27 7.64
C THR A 115 -2.22 6.77 9.09
N ARG A 116 -1.41 7.37 9.94
CA ARG A 116 -1.29 6.92 11.33
C ARG A 116 -2.58 7.09 12.15
N PRO A 117 -3.28 8.24 12.08
CA PRO A 117 -4.60 8.36 12.71
C PRO A 117 -5.64 7.38 12.18
N ALA A 118 -5.66 7.12 10.86
CA ALA A 118 -6.59 6.14 10.27
C ALA A 118 -6.27 4.70 10.68
N ALA A 119 -5.00 4.37 10.91
CA ALA A 119 -4.59 3.01 11.29
C ALA A 119 -4.89 2.67 12.76
N ARG A 120 -4.99 3.66 13.64
CA ARG A 120 -5.16 3.44 15.07
C ARG A 120 -6.44 2.67 15.41
N ALA A 121 -7.59 3.16 14.95
CA ALA A 121 -8.88 2.56 15.28
C ALA A 121 -9.01 1.10 14.78
N PRO A 122 -8.63 0.74 13.53
CA PRO A 122 -8.73 -0.64 13.09
C PRO A 122 -7.81 -1.60 13.85
N TYR A 123 -6.62 -1.20 14.28
CA TYR A 123 -5.78 -2.02 15.15
C TYR A 123 -6.42 -2.25 16.53
N GLU A 124 -6.95 -1.18 17.13
CA GLU A 124 -7.67 -1.28 18.42
C GLU A 124 -8.93 -2.17 18.30
N MET A 125 -9.74 -2.00 17.23
CA MET A 125 -10.96 -2.80 17.00
C MET A 125 -10.67 -4.28 16.76
N ALA A 126 -9.60 -4.57 16.02
CA ALA A 126 -9.20 -5.93 15.70
C ALA A 126 -8.43 -6.60 16.85
N ALA A 127 -7.98 -5.85 17.84
CA ALA A 127 -7.04 -6.27 18.89
C ALA A 127 -5.77 -6.90 18.31
N LEU A 128 -5.21 -6.28 17.23
CA LEU A 128 -4.04 -6.72 16.50
C LEU A 128 -3.02 -5.59 16.39
N GLY A 129 -1.74 -5.95 16.23
CA GLY A 129 -0.66 -5.04 15.93
C GLY A 129 -0.18 -5.13 14.47
N ALA A 130 0.69 -4.22 14.06
CA ALA A 130 1.28 -4.22 12.73
C ALA A 130 2.22 -5.42 12.48
N ASP A 131 2.76 -6.01 13.53
CA ASP A 131 3.60 -7.21 13.51
C ASP A 131 2.81 -8.49 13.24
N GLU A 132 1.48 -8.47 13.41
CA GLU A 132 0.60 -9.59 13.12
C GLU A 132 0.04 -9.59 11.69
N LEU A 133 0.37 -8.57 10.89
CA LEU A 133 -0.05 -8.50 9.48
C LEU A 133 0.75 -9.47 8.61
N ASP A 134 0.04 -10.25 7.79
CA ASP A 134 0.61 -11.16 6.81
C ASP A 134 0.76 -10.52 5.42
N VAL A 135 -0.15 -9.62 5.04
CA VAL A 135 -0.14 -8.96 3.74
C VAL A 135 -0.80 -7.59 3.80
N VAL A 136 -0.26 -6.65 3.03
CA VAL A 136 -0.77 -5.27 2.97
C VAL A 136 -0.96 -4.83 1.51
N GLU A 137 -2.09 -4.24 1.19
CA GLU A 137 -2.31 -3.45 -0.02
C GLU A 137 -2.47 -1.98 0.39
N LEU A 138 -1.56 -1.14 -0.04
CA LEU A 138 -1.55 0.28 0.32
C LEU A 138 -1.48 1.20 -0.90
N HIS A 139 -1.76 2.48 -0.68
CA HIS A 139 -1.84 3.50 -1.71
C HIS A 139 -0.45 4.02 -2.10
N ASP A 140 0.16 3.43 -3.11
CA ASP A 140 1.47 3.76 -3.66
C ASP A 140 1.38 4.64 -4.92
N ALA A 141 0.70 5.78 -4.84
CA ALA A 141 0.59 6.70 -5.98
C ALA A 141 1.96 7.15 -6.52
N PHE A 142 2.94 7.20 -5.65
CA PHE A 142 4.36 7.43 -5.95
C PHE A 142 5.22 6.54 -5.05
N ALA A 143 6.35 6.08 -5.55
CA ALA A 143 7.23 5.19 -4.80
C ALA A 143 7.63 5.71 -3.39
N PRO A 144 7.97 7.00 -3.20
CA PRO A 144 8.19 7.53 -1.85
C PRO A 144 6.96 7.43 -0.92
N GLY A 145 5.75 7.49 -1.49
CA GLY A 145 4.51 7.33 -0.72
C GLY A 145 4.43 5.97 -0.06
N GLU A 146 4.77 4.90 -0.76
CA GLU A 146 4.78 3.55 -0.21
C GLU A 146 5.68 3.46 1.03
N LEU A 147 6.91 3.97 0.95
CA LEU A 147 7.85 3.98 2.07
C LEU A 147 7.29 4.73 3.28
N LEU A 148 6.72 5.91 3.07
CA LEU A 148 6.15 6.73 4.14
C LEU A 148 4.91 6.08 4.78
N HIS A 149 4.15 5.30 4.01
CA HIS A 149 3.02 4.53 4.54
C HIS A 149 3.48 3.33 5.38
N TYR A 150 4.65 2.73 5.12
CA TYR A 150 5.19 1.71 6.03
C TYR A 150 5.33 2.25 7.45
N GLU A 151 5.89 3.45 7.58
CA GLU A 151 6.08 4.13 8.86
C GLU A 151 4.75 4.57 9.49
N GLY A 152 3.86 5.11 8.64
CA GLY A 152 2.53 5.54 9.08
C GLY A 152 1.64 4.40 9.56
N LEU A 153 1.73 3.22 8.94
CA LEU A 153 1.01 2.00 9.32
C LEU A 153 1.67 1.24 10.48
N GLY A 154 2.88 1.65 10.92
CA GLY A 154 3.59 1.00 12.01
C GLY A 154 4.31 -0.29 11.60
N LEU A 155 4.54 -0.53 10.30
CA LEU A 155 5.34 -1.67 9.84
C LEU A 155 6.81 -1.54 10.25
N CYS A 156 7.24 -0.32 10.53
CA CYS A 156 8.52 0.03 11.13
C CYS A 156 8.42 1.35 11.89
N GLU A 157 9.45 1.66 12.66
CA GLU A 157 9.65 2.97 13.25
C GLU A 157 9.91 4.06 12.20
N LYS A 158 9.82 5.30 12.60
CA LYS A 158 10.09 6.47 11.76
C LYS A 158 11.52 6.44 11.23
N GLY A 159 11.70 6.59 9.91
CA GLY A 159 13.00 6.48 9.23
C GLY A 159 13.41 5.04 8.88
N GLY A 160 12.67 4.03 9.35
CA GLY A 160 12.99 2.62 9.13
C GLY A 160 12.52 2.04 7.78
N GLY A 161 11.70 2.78 7.03
CA GLY A 161 11.11 2.29 5.78
C GLY A 161 12.12 1.85 4.73
N ALA A 162 13.25 2.53 4.63
CA ALA A 162 14.33 2.18 3.70
C ALA A 162 14.91 0.80 3.97
N ARG A 163 15.02 0.40 5.23
CA ARG A 163 15.51 -0.92 5.65
C ARG A 163 14.57 -2.03 5.20
N LEU A 164 13.25 -1.86 5.38
CA LEU A 164 12.27 -2.86 4.93
C LEU A 164 12.35 -3.15 3.43
N VAL A 165 12.59 -2.11 2.62
CA VAL A 165 12.79 -2.25 1.17
C VAL A 165 14.09 -2.98 0.85
N THR A 166 15.19 -2.61 1.53
CA THR A 166 16.53 -3.11 1.21
C THR A 166 16.71 -4.57 1.61
N GLU A 167 16.12 -4.97 2.74
CA GLU A 167 16.12 -6.33 3.25
C GLU A 167 15.08 -7.24 2.55
N GLY A 168 14.24 -6.69 1.68
CA GLY A 168 13.19 -7.45 0.99
C GLY A 168 12.01 -7.85 1.87
N THR A 169 11.89 -7.27 3.05
CA THR A 169 10.84 -7.56 4.03
C THR A 169 9.43 -7.39 3.46
N THR A 170 9.25 -6.44 2.53
CA THR A 170 7.99 -6.11 1.87
C THR A 170 7.80 -6.75 0.50
N SER A 171 8.73 -7.59 0.07
CA SER A 171 8.61 -8.40 -1.15
C SER A 171 7.79 -9.66 -0.91
N LEU A 172 7.24 -10.25 -1.98
CA LEU A 172 6.60 -11.56 -1.89
C LEU A 172 7.62 -12.59 -1.37
N GLY A 173 7.27 -13.31 -0.31
CA GLY A 173 8.14 -14.19 0.44
C GLY A 173 8.90 -13.51 1.60
N GLY A 174 8.81 -12.18 1.74
CA GLY A 174 9.27 -11.46 2.93
C GLY A 174 8.29 -11.59 4.10
N ARG A 175 8.63 -10.99 5.25
CA ARG A 175 7.81 -11.10 6.46
C ARG A 175 6.41 -10.47 6.31
N VAL A 176 6.30 -9.30 5.66
CA VAL A 176 5.05 -8.59 5.41
C VAL A 176 5.01 -8.08 3.98
N PRO A 177 4.64 -8.93 3.01
CA PRO A 177 4.54 -8.52 1.62
C PRO A 177 3.57 -7.35 1.45
N VAL A 178 4.00 -6.33 0.70
CA VAL A 178 3.22 -5.13 0.44
C VAL A 178 2.99 -4.98 -1.05
N ASN A 179 1.73 -4.70 -1.42
CA ASN A 179 1.32 -4.49 -2.80
C ASN A 179 1.65 -5.69 -3.71
N VAL A 180 1.30 -6.89 -3.25
CA VAL A 180 1.51 -8.13 -4.02
C VAL A 180 0.73 -8.15 -5.33
N SER A 181 -0.29 -7.30 -5.45
CA SER A 181 -1.01 -7.05 -6.69
C SER A 181 -0.18 -6.27 -7.73
N GLY A 182 0.96 -5.71 -7.34
CA GLY A 182 1.76 -4.75 -8.10
C GLY A 182 1.48 -3.30 -7.76
N GLY A 183 0.56 -3.03 -6.83
CA GLY A 183 0.20 -1.67 -6.38
C GLY A 183 -0.31 -0.77 -7.50
N LEU A 184 -0.46 0.51 -7.21
CA LEU A 184 -0.84 1.53 -8.18
C LEU A 184 0.27 1.76 -9.20
N LEU A 185 1.53 1.58 -8.80
CA LEU A 185 2.70 1.74 -9.66
C LEU A 185 2.67 0.79 -10.86
N SER A 186 2.13 -0.41 -10.71
CA SER A 186 2.10 -1.41 -11.78
C SER A 186 0.69 -1.77 -12.28
N LYS A 187 -0.33 -1.79 -11.42
CA LYS A 187 -1.73 -1.97 -11.87
C LYS A 187 -2.26 -0.78 -12.64
N SER A 188 -1.72 0.40 -12.45
CA SER A 188 -2.30 1.70 -12.70
C SER A 188 -3.31 2.13 -11.62
N HIS A 189 -3.79 3.36 -11.71
CA HIS A 189 -4.64 3.98 -10.70
C HIS A 189 -6.00 4.40 -11.28
N PRO A 190 -6.97 3.48 -11.41
CA PRO A 190 -8.36 3.84 -11.65
C PRO A 190 -8.95 4.39 -10.34
N LEU A 191 -9.02 5.73 -10.22
CA LEU A 191 -9.24 6.46 -8.97
C LEU A 191 -10.39 5.89 -8.10
N GLY A 192 -11.57 5.69 -8.70
CA GLY A 192 -12.74 5.18 -7.96
C GLY A 192 -12.69 3.69 -7.64
N ALA A 193 -11.92 2.89 -8.40
CA ALA A 193 -11.87 1.44 -8.25
C ALA A 193 -10.72 0.98 -7.34
N THR A 194 -9.68 1.77 -7.15
CA THR A 194 -8.43 1.36 -6.48
C THR A 194 -8.66 0.78 -5.09
N GLY A 195 -9.40 1.46 -4.22
CA GLY A 195 -9.67 0.98 -2.86
C GLY A 195 -10.44 -0.35 -2.84
N VAL A 196 -11.47 -0.49 -3.70
CA VAL A 196 -12.23 -1.74 -3.80
C VAL A 196 -11.38 -2.87 -4.40
N ALA A 197 -10.47 -2.56 -5.32
CA ALA A 197 -9.53 -3.53 -5.89
C ALA A 197 -8.53 -4.07 -4.86
N GLN A 198 -8.15 -3.27 -3.85
CA GLN A 198 -7.35 -3.74 -2.71
C GLN A 198 -8.12 -4.79 -1.90
N PHE A 199 -9.41 -4.55 -1.63
CA PHE A 199 -10.27 -5.55 -0.95
C PHE A 199 -10.40 -6.84 -1.76
N ALA A 200 -10.57 -6.75 -3.08
CA ALA A 200 -10.62 -7.93 -3.95
C ALA A 200 -9.32 -8.75 -3.87
N GLU A 201 -8.16 -8.07 -3.98
CA GLU A 201 -6.86 -8.71 -3.88
C GLU A 201 -6.67 -9.40 -2.53
N LEU A 202 -6.91 -8.67 -1.43
CA LEU A 202 -6.75 -9.21 -0.08
C LEU A 202 -7.72 -10.35 0.21
N THR A 203 -8.92 -10.31 -0.37
CA THR A 203 -9.86 -11.43 -0.28
C THR A 203 -9.31 -12.69 -0.97
N TRP A 204 -8.69 -12.55 -2.15
CA TRP A 204 -8.03 -13.67 -2.84
C TRP A 204 -6.84 -14.19 -2.04
N GLN A 205 -6.04 -13.32 -1.45
CA GLN A 205 -4.90 -13.69 -0.61
C GLN A 205 -5.35 -14.49 0.62
N LEU A 206 -6.33 -13.99 1.35
CA LEU A 206 -6.85 -14.64 2.54
C LEU A 206 -7.61 -15.95 2.24
N ARG A 207 -8.17 -16.09 1.04
CA ARG A 207 -8.80 -17.34 0.58
C ARG A 207 -7.82 -18.37 0.02
N GLY A 208 -6.56 -18.02 -0.19
CA GLY A 208 -5.59 -18.89 -0.84
C GLY A 208 -5.83 -19.05 -2.35
N THR A 209 -6.45 -18.05 -2.99
CA THR A 209 -6.85 -18.11 -4.41
C THR A 209 -6.13 -17.08 -5.29
N ALA A 210 -5.13 -16.38 -4.76
CA ALA A 210 -4.34 -15.41 -5.50
C ALA A 210 -3.25 -16.07 -6.36
N THR A 211 -3.67 -16.83 -7.36
CA THR A 211 -2.80 -17.66 -8.19
C THR A 211 -1.55 -16.92 -8.67
N GLY A 212 -0.39 -17.53 -8.46
CA GLY A 212 0.93 -17.05 -8.90
C GLY A 212 1.55 -15.94 -8.04
N ARG A 213 0.77 -15.28 -7.16
CA ARG A 213 1.23 -14.22 -6.24
C ARG A 213 0.74 -14.41 -4.80
N GLN A 214 0.42 -15.65 -4.46
CA GLN A 214 -0.12 -16.02 -3.15
C GLN A 214 0.89 -15.75 -2.03
N VAL A 215 0.45 -15.09 -0.97
CA VAL A 215 1.13 -15.07 0.32
C VAL A 215 0.65 -16.31 1.09
N GLU A 216 1.52 -17.29 1.21
CA GLU A 216 1.17 -18.57 1.79
C GLU A 216 0.79 -18.42 3.28
N GLY A 217 -0.31 -19.03 3.66
CA GLY A 217 -0.78 -19.04 5.04
C GLY A 217 -1.36 -17.72 5.54
N ALA A 218 -1.55 -16.70 4.68
CA ALA A 218 -2.07 -15.39 5.09
C ALA A 218 -3.43 -15.51 5.79
N ARG A 219 -3.56 -14.89 6.96
CA ARG A 219 -4.75 -14.84 7.79
C ARG A 219 -5.17 -13.43 8.17
N VAL A 220 -4.23 -12.49 8.22
CA VAL A 220 -4.45 -11.09 8.59
C VAL A 220 -3.95 -10.18 7.47
N ALA A 221 -4.82 -9.35 6.97
CA ALA A 221 -4.53 -8.44 5.87
C ALA A 221 -4.95 -7.01 6.19
N LEU A 222 -4.24 -6.03 5.63
CA LEU A 222 -4.57 -4.62 5.76
C LEU A 222 -4.72 -3.96 4.40
N ALA A 223 -5.84 -3.27 4.20
CA ALA A 223 -6.07 -2.35 3.09
C ALA A 223 -5.89 -0.91 3.55
N HIS A 224 -5.09 -0.13 2.81
CA HIS A 224 -4.93 1.31 3.04
C HIS A 224 -5.17 2.07 1.74
N SER A 225 -6.09 3.00 1.77
CA SER A 225 -6.41 3.86 0.62
C SER A 225 -6.41 5.33 1.02
N GLN A 226 -5.94 6.17 0.12
CA GLN A 226 -5.83 7.59 0.33
C GLN A 226 -6.47 8.34 -0.83
N GLY A 227 -7.26 9.37 -0.55
CA GLY A 227 -7.92 10.22 -1.54
C GLY A 227 -7.73 11.69 -1.20
N GLY A 228 -7.70 12.53 -2.23
CA GLY A 228 -7.49 13.97 -2.10
C GLY A 228 -6.26 14.46 -2.83
N THR A 229 -5.85 15.69 -2.59
CA THR A 229 -4.71 16.33 -3.26
C THR A 229 -3.50 16.42 -2.34
N GLY A 230 -2.39 15.80 -2.78
CA GLY A 230 -1.08 15.99 -2.15
C GLY A 230 -0.82 15.13 -0.92
N LEU A 231 0.13 15.58 -0.10
CA LEU A 231 0.53 14.93 1.16
C LEU A 231 -0.59 14.97 2.22
N GLU A 232 -1.50 15.89 2.04
CA GLU A 232 -2.68 16.09 2.88
C GLU A 232 -3.88 15.51 2.13
N ALA A 233 -4.03 14.19 2.22
CA ALA A 233 -5.20 13.55 1.67
C ALA A 233 -6.45 14.04 2.37
N GLY A 234 -7.46 14.41 1.60
CA GLY A 234 -8.78 14.74 2.13
C GLY A 234 -9.41 13.62 2.92
N ALA A 235 -9.04 12.37 2.62
CA ALA A 235 -9.45 11.18 3.36
C ALA A 235 -8.40 10.07 3.28
N THR A 236 -8.19 9.37 4.38
CA THR A 236 -7.40 8.13 4.45
C THR A 236 -8.22 7.07 5.14
N ALA A 237 -8.36 5.92 4.52
CA ALA A 237 -9.06 4.76 5.07
C ALA A 237 -8.09 3.61 5.30
N VAL A 238 -8.23 2.94 6.44
CA VAL A 238 -7.51 1.71 6.79
C VAL A 238 -8.52 0.66 7.23
N THR A 239 -8.37 -0.55 6.72
CA THR A 239 -9.24 -1.67 7.10
C THR A 239 -8.42 -2.92 7.35
N ILE A 240 -8.70 -3.62 8.45
CA ILE A 240 -8.12 -4.92 8.76
C ILE A 240 -9.13 -6.01 8.40
N LEU A 241 -8.65 -6.99 7.64
CA LEU A 241 -9.39 -8.15 7.18
C LEU A 241 -8.75 -9.41 7.77
N THR A 242 -9.59 -10.38 8.15
CA THR A 242 -9.08 -11.68 8.62
C THR A 242 -9.84 -12.85 7.99
N ARG A 243 -9.15 -13.98 7.93
CA ARG A 243 -9.74 -15.30 7.73
C ARG A 243 -9.71 -16.05 9.06
N ASP A 244 -10.82 -16.71 9.41
CA ASP A 244 -10.89 -17.62 10.57
C ASP A 244 -9.99 -18.84 10.37
#